data_bb3db30cafcb6d4c7ed216d728f1b6b7
#
_entry.id   bb3db30cafcb6d4c7ed216d728f1b6b7
#
_cell.length_a   1.000
_cell.length_b   1.000
_cell.length_c   1.000
_cell.angle_alpha   90.00
_cell.angle_beta   90.00
_cell.angle_gamma   90.00
#
_symmetry.space_group_name_H-M   'P 1'
#
loop_
_entity.id
_entity.type
_entity.pdbx_description
1 polymer ?
#
loop_
_entity_poly.entity_id
_entity_poly.type
_entity_poly.pdbx_seq_one_letter_code
_entity_poly.pdbx_strand_id
1 'polypeptide(L)'
;MNNSEIDKAVAVLARGGLVAFPTETVYGLGADASNPAAIRKLYAAKGRPADHPVIVHLADVAQLPQWAREVTPVAQKLARQFWPGPLTLLFKRAPGVSDAVTGGQDTVALRIPSHPIAHLLLEKFGGGVAAPSANRFGRVSATLAEHVRQEFGDAVDFVVDGGQSDVGIESTVVDATGTAPVLLRPGHITAREIEQVAGVGLAMPTAQSPRAPGTLAAHYAPATPLLVMESDLLLELAATLTRQGKRVAVLARSALQPLHAGLAWIAAPIDAQAYAHDLYANLRALDAANCDALLVEQLPQQPAWAAVNDRVGRAAAGTRPPAAS
;
A
#
# COMPACT_ATOMS: atom_id res chain seq x y z
N MET A 1 20.81 13.77 3.32
CA MET A 1 19.73 13.98 2.31
C MET A 1 20.18 15.08 1.36
N ASN A 2 20.16 14.84 0.06
CA ASN A 2 20.64 15.82 -0.92
C ASN A 2 19.46 16.69 -1.41
N ASN A 3 19.39 17.95 -0.95
CA ASN A 3 18.36 18.91 -1.40
C ASN A 3 18.24 19.00 -2.93
N SER A 4 19.33 18.81 -3.66
CA SER A 4 19.36 18.80 -5.13
C SER A 4 18.51 17.67 -5.75
N GLU A 5 18.38 16.51 -5.11
CA GLU A 5 17.51 15.41 -5.61
C GLU A 5 16.03 15.73 -5.43
N ILE A 6 15.69 16.36 -4.30
CA ILE A 6 14.31 16.82 -4.08
C ILE A 6 13.94 17.94 -5.07
N ASP A 7 14.85 18.89 -5.33
CA ASP A 7 14.59 19.94 -6.32
C ASP A 7 14.37 19.37 -7.72
N LYS A 8 15.14 18.34 -8.13
CA LYS A 8 14.92 17.61 -9.38
C LYS A 8 13.55 16.92 -9.40
N ALA A 9 13.16 16.24 -8.30
CA ALA A 9 11.88 15.57 -8.18
C ALA A 9 10.71 16.58 -8.31
N VAL A 10 10.80 17.72 -7.62
CA VAL A 10 9.82 18.82 -7.73
C VAL A 10 9.72 19.34 -9.17
N ALA A 11 10.85 19.56 -9.85
CA ALA A 11 10.85 20.00 -11.24
C ALA A 11 10.22 18.95 -12.19
N VAL A 12 10.38 17.65 -11.88
CA VAL A 12 9.70 16.57 -12.64
C VAL A 12 8.19 16.63 -12.43
N LEU A 13 7.71 16.74 -11.19
CA LEU A 13 6.27 16.87 -10.89
C LEU A 13 5.66 18.11 -11.56
N ALA A 14 6.33 19.27 -11.47
CA ALA A 14 5.86 20.54 -12.02
C ALA A 14 5.67 20.51 -13.55
N ARG A 15 6.47 19.71 -14.28
CA ARG A 15 6.29 19.54 -15.74
C ARG A 15 5.35 18.38 -16.10
N GLY A 16 4.61 17.80 -15.13
CA GLY A 16 3.67 16.68 -15.34
C GLY A 16 4.34 15.31 -15.45
N GLY A 17 5.57 15.17 -14.97
CA GLY A 17 6.27 13.88 -14.89
C GLY A 17 5.87 13.06 -13.69
N LEU A 18 6.39 11.81 -13.64
CA LEU A 18 6.15 10.85 -12.56
C LEU A 18 7.38 10.72 -11.67
N VAL A 19 7.18 10.83 -10.36
CA VAL A 19 8.22 10.69 -9.35
C VAL A 19 7.86 9.58 -8.39
N ALA A 20 8.73 8.58 -8.24
CA ALA A 20 8.61 7.66 -7.12
C ALA A 20 9.36 8.20 -5.91
N PHE A 21 8.73 8.16 -4.73
CA PHE A 21 9.32 8.67 -3.50
C PHE A 21 8.93 7.81 -2.29
N PRO A 22 9.81 7.72 -1.29
CA PRO A 22 9.53 6.95 -0.07
C PRO A 22 8.46 7.63 0.77
N THR A 23 7.60 6.82 1.38
CA THR A 23 6.80 7.21 2.54
C THR A 23 7.07 6.24 3.67
N GLU A 24 6.62 6.54 4.89
CA GLU A 24 6.76 5.62 6.03
C GLU A 24 6.00 4.30 5.81
N THR A 25 5.02 4.27 4.91
CA THR A 25 4.22 3.07 4.60
C THR A 25 4.82 2.23 3.48
N VAL A 26 4.81 2.74 2.25
CA VAL A 26 5.38 2.15 1.04
C VAL A 26 5.84 3.26 0.10
N TYR A 27 6.62 2.96 -0.91
CA TYR A 27 6.93 3.93 -1.96
C TYR A 27 5.66 4.34 -2.71
N GLY A 28 5.48 5.64 -2.89
CA GLY A 28 4.43 6.22 -3.71
C GLY A 28 4.92 6.55 -5.11
N LEU A 29 4.12 6.28 -6.14
CA LEU A 29 4.33 6.81 -7.48
C LEU A 29 3.52 8.08 -7.63
N GLY A 30 4.20 9.23 -7.62
CA GLY A 30 3.61 10.56 -7.54
C GLY A 30 3.40 11.22 -8.89
N ALA A 31 2.28 11.93 -9.00
CA ALA A 31 1.96 12.87 -10.07
C ALA A 31 1.27 14.10 -9.49
N ASP A 32 1.39 15.26 -10.14
CA ASP A 32 0.63 16.45 -9.78
C ASP A 32 -0.89 16.15 -9.82
N ALA A 33 -1.53 16.22 -8.66
CA ALA A 33 -2.96 15.89 -8.52
C ALA A 33 -3.87 16.94 -9.18
N SER A 34 -3.38 18.15 -9.43
CA SER A 34 -4.09 19.22 -10.13
C SER A 34 -4.00 19.11 -11.66
N ASN A 35 -3.12 18.22 -12.17
CA ASN A 35 -2.89 18.03 -13.61
C ASN A 35 -3.52 16.72 -14.12
N PRO A 36 -4.68 16.76 -14.79
CA PRO A 36 -5.33 15.55 -15.31
C PRO A 36 -4.49 14.75 -16.30
N ALA A 37 -3.56 15.41 -17.03
CA ALA A 37 -2.67 14.72 -17.96
C ALA A 37 -1.61 13.90 -17.20
N ALA A 38 -1.04 14.45 -16.12
CA ALA A 38 -0.12 13.75 -15.24
C ALA A 38 -0.81 12.54 -14.56
N ILE A 39 -2.06 12.70 -14.12
CA ILE A 39 -2.85 11.59 -13.56
C ILE A 39 -3.07 10.49 -14.60
N ARG A 40 -3.43 10.84 -15.85
CA ARG A 40 -3.56 9.82 -16.92
C ARG A 40 -2.23 9.11 -17.19
N LYS A 41 -1.09 9.83 -17.19
CA LYS A 41 0.25 9.22 -17.30
C LYS A 41 0.52 8.24 -16.17
N LEU A 42 0.17 8.62 -14.93
CA LEU A 42 0.28 7.76 -13.74
C LEU A 42 -0.53 6.46 -13.90
N TYR A 43 -1.79 6.55 -14.31
CA TYR A 43 -2.64 5.38 -14.53
C TYR A 43 -2.10 4.48 -15.65
N ALA A 44 -1.65 5.06 -16.76
CA ALA A 44 -1.08 4.32 -17.87
C ALA A 44 0.20 3.56 -17.45
N ALA A 45 1.12 4.22 -16.74
CA ALA A 45 2.35 3.58 -16.25
C ALA A 45 2.06 2.39 -15.33
N LYS A 46 1.02 2.48 -14.50
CA LYS A 46 0.62 1.41 -13.58
C LYS A 46 -0.23 0.31 -14.23
N GLY A 47 -0.83 0.55 -15.41
CA GLY A 47 -1.92 -0.29 -15.94
C GLY A 47 -3.17 -0.26 -15.05
N ARG A 48 -3.43 0.87 -14.36
CA ARG A 48 -4.53 1.04 -13.40
C ARG A 48 -5.79 1.54 -14.12
N PRO A 49 -6.98 0.97 -13.83
CA PRO A 49 -8.24 1.49 -14.35
C PRO A 49 -8.51 2.93 -13.86
N ALA A 50 -9.03 3.78 -14.76
CA ALA A 50 -9.21 5.21 -14.49
C ALA A 50 -10.34 5.53 -13.47
N ASP A 51 -11.23 4.58 -13.21
CA ASP A 51 -12.32 4.69 -12.24
C ASP A 51 -11.90 4.34 -10.80
N HIS A 52 -10.65 3.96 -10.59
CA HIS A 52 -10.10 3.67 -9.27
C HIS A 52 -9.50 4.93 -8.65
N PRO A 53 -10.02 5.43 -7.49
CA PRO A 53 -9.50 6.63 -6.86
C PRO A 53 -8.06 6.45 -6.40
N VAL A 54 -7.35 7.57 -6.25
CA VAL A 54 -5.99 7.62 -5.69
C VAL A 54 -5.95 8.51 -4.45
N ILE A 55 -4.97 8.27 -3.58
CA ILE A 55 -4.73 9.10 -2.40
C ILE A 55 -3.91 10.32 -2.84
N VAL A 56 -4.37 11.51 -2.44
CA VAL A 56 -3.60 12.76 -2.58
C VAL A 56 -2.81 13.00 -1.29
N HIS A 57 -1.52 13.17 -1.44
CA HIS A 57 -0.61 13.50 -0.35
C HIS A 57 -0.43 15.01 -0.28
N LEU A 58 -0.54 15.55 0.94
CA LEU A 58 -0.42 16.97 1.26
C LEU A 58 0.76 17.18 2.20
N ALA A 59 1.32 18.38 2.20
CA ALA A 59 2.36 18.77 3.14
C ALA A 59 1.77 19.20 4.50
N ASP A 60 0.63 19.88 4.47
CA ASP A 60 0.04 20.49 5.66
C ASP A 60 -1.50 20.47 5.63
N VAL A 61 -2.11 20.50 6.83
CA VAL A 61 -3.57 20.57 7.00
C VAL A 61 -4.16 21.88 6.44
N ALA A 62 -3.38 22.95 6.32
CA ALA A 62 -3.81 24.19 5.71
C ALA A 62 -4.21 24.04 4.21
N GLN A 63 -3.74 22.97 3.56
CA GLN A 63 -4.13 22.65 2.18
C GLN A 63 -5.48 21.94 2.07
N LEU A 64 -6.08 21.46 3.18
CA LEU A 64 -7.36 20.73 3.18
C LEU A 64 -8.50 21.47 2.45
N PRO A 65 -8.71 22.80 2.60
CA PRO A 65 -9.80 23.50 1.93
C PRO A 65 -9.75 23.45 0.40
N GLN A 66 -8.59 23.20 -0.19
CA GLN A 66 -8.43 23.03 -1.64
C GLN A 66 -8.97 21.68 -2.13
N TRP A 67 -9.05 20.69 -1.26
CA TRP A 67 -9.39 19.29 -1.60
C TRP A 67 -10.67 18.81 -0.98
N ALA A 68 -11.00 19.29 0.23
CA ALA A 68 -12.15 18.88 1.03
C ALA A 68 -13.16 20.02 1.17
N ARG A 69 -14.41 19.75 0.81
CA ARG A 69 -15.51 20.71 0.99
C ARG A 69 -15.90 20.87 2.47
N GLU A 70 -15.73 19.80 3.23
CA GLU A 70 -16.15 19.73 4.63
C GLU A 70 -15.13 18.88 5.41
N VAL A 71 -14.81 19.33 6.63
CA VAL A 71 -14.00 18.58 7.59
C VAL A 71 -14.88 18.30 8.81
N THR A 72 -15.34 17.07 8.95
CA THR A 72 -16.18 16.67 10.08
C THR A 72 -15.42 16.71 11.40
N PRO A 73 -16.10 16.81 12.57
CA PRO A 73 -15.43 16.74 13.87
C PRO A 73 -14.62 15.44 14.07
N VAL A 74 -15.10 14.32 13.53
CA VAL A 74 -14.40 13.03 13.57
C VAL A 74 -13.12 13.09 12.73
N ALA A 75 -13.21 13.57 11.48
CA ALA A 75 -12.04 13.75 10.62
C ALA A 75 -11.00 14.67 11.26
N GLN A 76 -11.42 15.75 11.91
CA GLN A 76 -10.53 16.70 12.58
C GLN A 76 -9.78 16.05 13.76
N LYS A 77 -10.48 15.24 14.60
CA LYS A 77 -9.85 14.52 15.70
C LYS A 77 -8.80 13.52 15.19
N LEU A 78 -9.17 12.71 14.19
CA LEU A 78 -8.29 11.70 13.60
C LEU A 78 -7.08 12.34 12.92
N ALA A 79 -7.27 13.41 12.17
CA ALA A 79 -6.19 14.14 11.52
C ALA A 79 -5.21 14.73 12.57
N ARG A 80 -5.69 15.37 13.61
CA ARG A 80 -4.85 15.93 14.69
C ARG A 80 -4.00 14.89 15.41
N GLN A 81 -4.52 13.68 15.57
CA GLN A 81 -3.82 12.60 16.28
C GLN A 81 -2.81 11.87 15.41
N PHE A 82 -3.15 11.61 14.13
CA PHE A 82 -2.43 10.66 13.29
C PHE A 82 -1.73 11.30 12.09
N TRP A 83 -1.83 12.59 11.87
CA TRP A 83 -1.09 13.33 10.85
C TRP A 83 -0.03 14.25 11.46
N PRO A 84 1.18 14.27 10.87
CA PRO A 84 1.66 13.41 9.77
C PRO A 84 1.77 11.93 10.18
N GLY A 85 1.35 11.00 9.28
CA GLY A 85 1.42 9.57 9.59
C GLY A 85 0.64 8.64 8.65
N PRO A 86 0.55 7.34 9.04
CA PRO A 86 0.05 6.28 8.18
C PRO A 86 -1.49 6.16 8.19
N LEU A 87 -2.20 7.29 8.25
CA LEU A 87 -3.66 7.37 8.16
C LEU A 87 -4.08 8.11 6.91
N THR A 88 -4.98 7.51 6.12
CA THR A 88 -5.69 8.15 5.02
C THR A 88 -7.13 8.39 5.43
N LEU A 89 -7.62 9.62 5.25
CA LEU A 89 -9.00 10.00 5.52
C LEU A 89 -9.72 10.34 4.21
N LEU A 90 -10.95 9.85 4.07
CA LEU A 90 -11.84 10.29 3.02
C LEU A 90 -12.66 11.49 3.50
N PHE A 91 -12.79 12.48 2.61
CA PHE A 91 -13.57 13.69 2.80
C PHE A 91 -14.55 13.86 1.64
N LYS A 92 -15.60 14.64 1.83
CA LYS A 92 -16.37 15.17 0.70
C LYS A 92 -15.47 16.07 -0.14
N ARG A 93 -15.34 15.78 -1.44
CA ARG A 93 -14.45 16.52 -2.33
C ARG A 93 -14.86 17.99 -2.49
N ALA A 94 -13.90 18.89 -2.56
CA ALA A 94 -14.12 20.28 -2.89
C ALA A 94 -14.51 20.45 -4.38
N PRO A 95 -15.27 21.50 -4.73
CA PRO A 95 -15.49 21.86 -6.13
C PRO A 95 -14.16 22.04 -6.86
N GLY A 96 -14.05 21.51 -8.09
CA GLY A 96 -12.83 21.60 -8.90
C GLY A 96 -11.85 20.46 -8.72
N VAL A 97 -11.99 19.60 -7.71
CA VAL A 97 -11.20 18.36 -7.62
C VAL A 97 -11.58 17.42 -8.76
N SER A 98 -10.60 17.04 -9.56
CA SER A 98 -10.79 16.27 -10.79
C SER A 98 -11.33 14.87 -10.55
N ASP A 99 -12.24 14.42 -11.40
CA ASP A 99 -12.71 13.03 -11.45
C ASP A 99 -11.56 12.03 -11.68
N ALA A 100 -10.50 12.45 -12.37
CA ALA A 100 -9.31 11.63 -12.56
C ALA A 100 -8.64 11.22 -11.25
N VAL A 101 -8.76 12.02 -10.18
CA VAL A 101 -8.24 11.72 -8.84
C VAL A 101 -9.21 10.85 -8.06
N THR A 102 -10.51 11.16 -8.14
CA THR A 102 -11.55 10.55 -7.31
C THR A 102 -12.21 9.31 -7.92
N GLY A 103 -11.88 9.00 -9.19
CA GLY A 103 -12.55 7.93 -9.94
C GLY A 103 -14.06 8.22 -10.11
N GLY A 104 -14.45 9.50 -10.21
CA GLY A 104 -15.82 9.97 -10.36
C GLY A 104 -16.64 9.98 -9.07
N GLN A 105 -16.04 9.71 -7.89
CA GLN A 105 -16.74 9.73 -6.61
C GLN A 105 -16.87 11.16 -6.04
N ASP A 106 -17.87 11.39 -5.16
CA ASP A 106 -18.03 12.64 -4.39
C ASP A 106 -17.11 12.69 -3.15
N THR A 107 -16.12 11.84 -3.10
CA THR A 107 -15.14 11.78 -2.02
C THR A 107 -13.72 11.86 -2.56
N VAL A 108 -12.80 12.41 -1.76
CA VAL A 108 -11.37 12.45 -2.01
C VAL A 108 -10.62 11.85 -0.83
N ALA A 109 -9.63 11.02 -1.12
CA ALA A 109 -8.76 10.40 -0.11
C ALA A 109 -7.51 11.27 0.08
N LEU A 110 -7.27 11.74 1.30
CA LEU A 110 -6.17 12.64 1.65
C LEU A 110 -5.27 12.03 2.73
N ARG A 111 -3.99 12.36 2.69
CA ARG A 111 -3.00 11.95 3.69
C ARG A 111 -1.87 12.97 3.80
N ILE A 112 -1.34 13.14 5.00
CA ILE A 112 -0.06 13.83 5.25
C ILE A 112 0.93 12.78 5.73
N PRO A 113 1.92 12.35 4.91
CA PRO A 113 2.89 11.32 5.28
C PRO A 113 3.91 11.86 6.28
N SER A 114 4.42 10.99 7.17
CA SER A 114 5.43 11.38 8.18
C SER A 114 6.87 11.24 7.71
N HIS A 115 7.13 10.57 6.57
CA HIS A 115 8.47 10.36 6.08
C HIS A 115 9.16 11.68 5.69
N PRO A 116 10.36 12.00 6.21
CA PRO A 116 10.99 13.32 6.01
C PRO A 116 11.20 13.70 4.53
N ILE A 117 11.54 12.73 3.69
CA ILE A 117 11.70 12.96 2.24
C ILE A 117 10.37 13.30 1.57
N ALA A 118 9.31 12.55 1.90
CA ALA A 118 7.98 12.83 1.37
C ALA A 118 7.50 14.22 1.77
N HIS A 119 7.67 14.56 3.05
CA HIS A 119 7.25 15.84 3.58
C HIS A 119 7.98 17.00 2.89
N LEU A 120 9.32 16.95 2.79
CA LEU A 120 10.12 17.97 2.11
C LEU A 120 9.76 18.11 0.62
N LEU A 121 9.51 16.98 -0.07
CA LEU A 121 9.06 16.98 -1.46
C LEU A 121 7.72 17.72 -1.60
N LEU A 122 6.74 17.40 -0.74
CA LEU A 122 5.41 17.99 -0.74
C LEU A 122 5.43 19.49 -0.40
N GLU A 123 6.23 19.87 0.60
CA GLU A 123 6.44 21.29 0.97
C GLU A 123 7.00 22.09 -0.21
N LYS A 124 8.08 21.62 -0.83
CA LYS A 124 8.72 22.30 -1.96
C LYS A 124 7.85 22.31 -3.22
N PHE A 125 7.04 21.26 -3.44
CA PHE A 125 6.10 21.23 -4.55
C PHE A 125 4.93 22.19 -4.34
N GLY A 126 4.48 22.38 -3.11
CA GLY A 126 3.44 23.33 -2.71
C GLY A 126 2.01 22.94 -3.08
N GLY A 127 1.81 21.84 -3.82
CA GLY A 127 0.52 21.31 -4.25
C GLY A 127 0.26 19.90 -3.73
N GLY A 128 -0.93 19.35 -4.02
CA GLY A 128 -1.24 17.95 -3.74
C GLY A 128 -0.59 17.00 -4.75
N VAL A 129 -0.02 15.91 -4.26
CA VAL A 129 0.57 14.86 -5.09
C VAL A 129 -0.29 13.59 -4.99
N ALA A 130 -0.89 13.19 -6.11
CA ALA A 130 -1.58 11.91 -6.19
C ALA A 130 -0.53 10.79 -6.24
N ALA A 131 -0.50 9.94 -5.22
CA ALA A 131 0.53 8.91 -5.11
C ALA A 131 -0.05 7.55 -4.62
N PRO A 132 -0.55 6.69 -5.51
CA PRO A 132 -0.72 5.28 -5.21
C PRO A 132 0.64 4.61 -4.97
N SER A 133 0.66 3.40 -4.40
CA SER A 133 1.88 2.60 -4.23
C SER A 133 2.65 2.45 -5.54
N ALA A 134 3.99 2.45 -5.47
CA ALA A 134 4.87 2.43 -6.66
C ALA A 134 5.11 1.00 -7.18
N ASN A 135 4.05 0.34 -7.63
CA ASN A 135 4.03 -0.97 -8.29
C ASN A 135 3.03 -0.96 -9.45
N ARG A 136 3.13 -1.88 -10.40
CA ARG A 136 2.07 -2.12 -11.39
C ARG A 136 0.79 -2.58 -10.71
N PHE A 137 -0.35 -2.31 -11.31
CA PHE A 137 -1.66 -2.58 -10.73
C PHE A 137 -1.82 -4.06 -10.35
N GLY A 138 -2.26 -4.32 -9.11
CA GLY A 138 -2.45 -5.66 -8.56
C GLY A 138 -1.19 -6.36 -8.06
N ARG A 139 0.01 -5.84 -8.34
CA ARG A 139 1.30 -6.44 -7.96
C ARG A 139 1.71 -6.06 -6.55
N VAL A 140 2.73 -6.75 -6.01
CA VAL A 140 3.32 -6.50 -4.68
C VAL A 140 3.85 -5.07 -4.60
N SER A 141 3.48 -4.32 -3.57
CA SER A 141 3.92 -2.94 -3.38
C SER A 141 5.43 -2.82 -3.20
N ALA A 142 5.98 -1.66 -3.56
CA ALA A 142 7.41 -1.36 -3.41
C ALA A 142 7.70 -0.75 -2.04
N THR A 143 8.67 -1.28 -1.31
CA THR A 143 9.16 -0.76 -0.03
C THR A 143 10.61 -0.27 -0.11
N LEU A 144 11.25 -0.40 -1.27
CA LEU A 144 12.60 0.07 -1.60
C LEU A 144 12.60 0.76 -2.96
N ALA A 145 13.51 1.71 -3.17
CA ALA A 145 13.70 2.35 -4.48
C ALA A 145 14.06 1.34 -5.57
N GLU A 146 14.83 0.31 -5.23
CA GLU A 146 15.19 -0.77 -6.15
C GLU A 146 13.97 -1.55 -6.65
N HIS A 147 12.97 -1.81 -5.80
CA HIS A 147 11.71 -2.41 -6.22
C HIS A 147 11.00 -1.58 -7.30
N VAL A 148 11.06 -0.25 -7.17
CA VAL A 148 10.46 0.66 -8.16
C VAL A 148 11.23 0.60 -9.48
N ARG A 149 12.57 0.64 -9.43
CA ARG A 149 13.41 0.58 -10.64
C ARG A 149 13.20 -0.72 -11.40
N GLN A 150 13.11 -1.86 -10.68
CA GLN A 150 12.83 -3.18 -11.27
C GLN A 150 11.45 -3.26 -11.90
N GLU A 151 10.44 -2.63 -11.27
CA GLU A 151 9.05 -2.70 -11.71
C GLU A 151 8.78 -1.84 -12.96
N PHE A 152 9.37 -0.64 -13.01
CA PHE A 152 9.00 0.38 -13.99
C PHE A 152 10.11 0.71 -15.00
N GLY A 153 11.38 0.49 -14.67
CA GLY A 153 12.49 0.95 -15.52
C GLY A 153 12.35 2.44 -15.89
N ASP A 154 12.41 2.75 -17.17
CA ASP A 154 12.33 4.11 -17.71
C ASP A 154 10.90 4.69 -17.76
N ALA A 155 9.88 3.95 -17.34
CA ALA A 155 8.50 4.44 -17.32
C ALA A 155 8.23 5.45 -16.18
N VAL A 156 9.18 5.62 -15.25
CA VAL A 156 9.15 6.61 -14.16
C VAL A 156 10.27 7.61 -14.37
N ASP A 157 9.93 8.91 -14.40
CA ASP A 157 10.89 9.97 -14.77
C ASP A 157 11.96 10.21 -13.70
N PHE A 158 11.67 9.94 -12.41
CA PHE A 158 12.62 10.06 -11.31
C PHE A 158 12.27 9.19 -10.12
N VAL A 159 13.27 8.60 -9.47
CA VAL A 159 13.13 7.81 -8.24
C VAL A 159 13.98 8.42 -7.15
N VAL A 160 13.34 8.91 -6.09
CA VAL A 160 14.02 9.39 -4.87
C VAL A 160 14.27 8.18 -3.97
N ASP A 161 15.53 7.97 -3.60
CA ASP A 161 15.89 6.89 -2.70
C ASP A 161 15.92 7.39 -1.23
N GLY A 162 15.17 6.73 -0.37
CA GLY A 162 15.11 7.03 1.07
C GLY A 162 15.26 5.78 1.94
N GLY A 163 15.76 4.70 1.37
CA GLY A 163 15.85 3.42 2.09
C GLY A 163 14.52 2.67 2.13
N GLN A 164 14.43 1.70 3.03
CA GLN A 164 13.21 0.91 3.24
C GLN A 164 12.15 1.71 4.01
N SER A 165 10.89 1.54 3.63
CA SER A 165 9.75 2.15 4.34
C SER A 165 9.57 1.53 5.73
N ASP A 166 9.38 2.37 6.77
CA ASP A 166 9.37 1.94 8.18
C ASP A 166 8.20 1.01 8.56
N VAL A 167 7.03 1.16 7.92
CA VAL A 167 5.81 0.38 8.20
C VAL A 167 5.70 -0.85 7.30
N GLY A 168 6.10 -0.73 6.04
CA GLY A 168 6.15 -1.82 5.06
C GLY A 168 4.83 -2.21 4.40
N ILE A 169 3.68 -1.74 4.90
CA ILE A 169 2.35 -1.92 4.31
C ILE A 169 1.63 -0.57 4.19
N GLU A 170 0.60 -0.50 3.35
CA GLU A 170 -0.13 0.75 3.10
C GLU A 170 -0.87 1.26 4.33
N SER A 171 -1.17 2.58 4.31
CA SER A 171 -1.91 3.29 5.35
C SER A 171 -3.26 2.66 5.68
N THR A 172 -3.71 2.84 6.92
CA THR A 172 -5.12 2.66 7.29
C THR A 172 -5.98 3.66 6.52
N VAL A 173 -7.13 3.22 5.98
CA VAL A 173 -8.06 4.10 5.24
C VAL A 173 -9.39 4.14 5.96
N VAL A 174 -9.84 5.35 6.28
CA VAL A 174 -11.08 5.62 7.01
C VAL A 174 -11.95 6.60 6.23
N ASP A 175 -13.19 6.23 5.99
CA ASP A 175 -14.19 7.19 5.58
C ASP A 175 -14.64 8.00 6.81
N ALA A 176 -14.31 9.29 6.78
CA ALA A 176 -14.61 10.24 7.85
C ALA A 176 -15.63 11.31 7.38
N THR A 177 -16.44 11.02 6.36
CA THR A 177 -17.45 11.94 5.81
C THR A 177 -18.71 12.00 6.64
N GLY A 178 -18.94 11.02 7.54
CA GLY A 178 -20.12 10.93 8.41
C GLY A 178 -19.81 11.31 9.87
N THR A 179 -20.76 11.00 10.75
CA THR A 179 -20.65 11.22 12.20
C THR A 179 -19.85 10.09 12.91
N ALA A 180 -19.86 8.89 12.34
CA ALA A 180 -19.04 7.77 12.79
C ALA A 180 -18.03 7.39 11.69
N PRO A 181 -16.80 7.04 12.04
CA PRO A 181 -15.80 6.62 11.05
C PRO A 181 -16.10 5.21 10.54
N VAL A 182 -15.80 4.95 9.25
CA VAL A 182 -15.91 3.63 8.64
C VAL A 182 -14.51 3.17 8.24
N LEU A 183 -14.04 2.04 8.75
CA LEU A 183 -12.76 1.45 8.37
C LEU A 183 -12.89 0.77 7.00
N LEU A 184 -12.29 1.36 5.96
CA LEU A 184 -12.33 0.82 4.60
C LEU A 184 -11.15 -0.11 4.30
N ARG A 185 -10.00 0.14 4.90
CA ARG A 185 -8.81 -0.70 4.76
C ARG A 185 -8.01 -0.73 6.05
N PRO A 186 -7.76 -1.89 6.65
CA PRO A 186 -6.87 -1.98 7.82
C PRO A 186 -5.41 -1.66 7.42
N GLY A 187 -4.66 -1.04 8.33
CA GLY A 187 -3.26 -0.69 8.20
C GLY A 187 -2.61 -0.60 9.58
N HIS A 188 -1.51 0.18 9.67
CA HIS A 188 -0.74 0.32 10.91
C HIS A 188 -1.58 0.89 12.06
N ILE A 189 -2.44 1.88 11.79
CA ILE A 189 -3.39 2.41 12.79
C ILE A 189 -4.54 1.42 12.92
N THR A 190 -4.75 0.90 14.13
CA THR A 190 -5.73 -0.14 14.42
C THR A 190 -7.16 0.42 14.53
N ALA A 191 -8.16 -0.44 14.36
CA ALA A 191 -9.56 -0.10 14.58
C ALA A 191 -9.80 0.50 15.98
N ARG A 192 -9.18 -0.10 17.00
CA ARG A 192 -9.29 0.35 18.40
C ARG A 192 -8.75 1.76 18.62
N GLU A 193 -7.60 2.08 18.03
CA GLU A 193 -7.02 3.44 18.13
C GLU A 193 -7.92 4.48 17.46
N ILE A 194 -8.51 4.13 16.31
CA ILE A 194 -9.47 5.01 15.62
C ILE A 194 -10.70 5.27 16.50
N GLU A 195 -11.29 4.24 17.09
CA GLU A 195 -12.45 4.37 17.98
C GLU A 195 -12.13 5.21 19.22
N GLN A 196 -10.98 4.99 19.84
CA GLN A 196 -10.52 5.75 21.02
C GLN A 196 -10.39 7.24 20.70
N VAL A 197 -9.79 7.60 19.57
CA VAL A 197 -9.58 9.00 19.17
C VAL A 197 -10.88 9.64 18.67
N ALA A 198 -11.67 8.92 17.90
CA ALA A 198 -12.96 9.39 17.42
C ALA A 198 -13.95 9.64 18.58
N GLY A 199 -13.87 8.84 19.64
CA GLY A 199 -14.81 8.83 20.77
C GLY A 199 -16.16 8.18 20.43
N VAL A 200 -16.23 7.46 19.32
CA VAL A 200 -17.39 6.70 18.83
C VAL A 200 -16.90 5.42 18.15
N GLY A 201 -17.73 4.37 18.17
CA GLY A 201 -17.43 3.12 17.50
C GLY A 201 -17.36 3.25 15.98
N LEU A 202 -16.65 2.32 15.34
CA LEU A 202 -16.60 2.21 13.88
C LEU A 202 -17.96 1.75 13.34
N ALA A 203 -18.42 2.42 12.29
CA ALA A 203 -19.52 1.89 11.51
C ALA A 203 -19.02 0.82 10.52
N MET A 204 -19.90 -0.10 10.16
CA MET A 204 -19.59 -1.16 9.19
C MET A 204 -19.65 -0.61 7.78
N PRO A 205 -18.71 -1.03 6.89
CA PRO A 205 -18.82 -0.73 5.47
C PRO A 205 -20.11 -1.30 4.88
N THR A 206 -20.75 -0.54 3.99
CA THR A 206 -21.94 -0.94 3.25
C THR A 206 -21.64 -0.93 1.74
N ALA A 207 -22.62 -1.38 0.93
CA ALA A 207 -22.52 -1.29 -0.53
C ALA A 207 -22.42 0.16 -1.04
N GLN A 208 -22.84 1.15 -0.24
CA GLN A 208 -22.76 2.58 -0.54
C GLN A 208 -21.46 3.22 -0.06
N SER A 209 -20.62 2.50 0.71
CA SER A 209 -19.33 3.02 1.16
C SER A 209 -18.44 3.38 -0.03
N PRO A 210 -17.71 4.50 0.03
CA PRO A 210 -16.82 4.91 -1.06
C PRO A 210 -15.78 3.83 -1.37
N ARG A 211 -15.46 3.68 -2.66
CA ARG A 211 -14.33 2.86 -3.07
C ARG A 211 -13.04 3.49 -2.57
N ALA A 212 -12.15 2.66 -2.02
CA ALA A 212 -10.84 3.09 -1.54
C ALA A 212 -9.70 2.34 -2.26
N PRO A 213 -8.50 2.92 -2.37
CA PRO A 213 -7.36 2.23 -2.95
C PRO A 213 -7.00 0.95 -2.17
N GLY A 214 -6.72 -0.17 -2.88
CA GLY A 214 -6.27 -1.42 -2.27
C GLY A 214 -7.37 -2.21 -1.55
N THR A 215 -8.65 -1.98 -1.85
CA THR A 215 -9.78 -2.74 -1.28
C THR A 215 -10.33 -3.82 -2.21
N LEU A 216 -9.74 -4.01 -3.39
CA LEU A 216 -10.11 -5.11 -4.29
C LEU A 216 -9.83 -6.47 -3.65
N ALA A 217 -10.65 -7.47 -3.93
CA ALA A 217 -10.48 -8.83 -3.41
C ALA A 217 -9.12 -9.43 -3.79
N ALA A 218 -8.66 -9.20 -5.02
CA ALA A 218 -7.34 -9.60 -5.54
C ALA A 218 -6.45 -8.37 -5.67
N HIS A 219 -5.36 -8.31 -4.92
CA HIS A 219 -4.37 -7.22 -4.93
C HIS A 219 -3.07 -7.70 -4.27
N TYR A 220 -1.96 -6.97 -4.46
CA TYR A 220 -0.65 -7.26 -3.85
C TYR A 220 -0.04 -8.60 -4.24
N ALA A 221 -0.43 -9.14 -5.41
CA ALA A 221 -0.10 -10.50 -5.82
C ALA A 221 1.32 -10.61 -6.39
N PRO A 222 2.14 -11.60 -5.94
CA PRO A 222 3.34 -12.00 -6.64
C PRO A 222 3.00 -12.63 -8.01
N ALA A 223 3.97 -12.86 -8.87
CA ALA A 223 3.77 -13.60 -10.12
C ALA A 223 3.61 -15.11 -9.85
N THR A 224 4.36 -15.61 -8.89
CA THR A 224 4.31 -16.99 -8.43
C THR A 224 2.98 -17.27 -7.72
N PRO A 225 2.27 -18.37 -8.01
CA PRO A 225 1.07 -18.77 -7.28
C PRO A 225 1.32 -18.84 -5.76
N LEU A 226 0.49 -18.12 -4.97
CA LEU A 226 0.63 -18.01 -3.53
C LEU A 226 -0.50 -18.76 -2.82
N LEU A 227 -0.15 -19.62 -1.88
CA LEU A 227 -1.07 -20.36 -1.03
C LEU A 227 -0.79 -20.05 0.45
N VAL A 228 -1.86 -19.86 1.23
CA VAL A 228 -1.79 -19.66 2.69
C VAL A 228 -2.33 -20.88 3.38
N MET A 229 -1.59 -21.42 4.36
CA MET A 229 -1.96 -22.65 5.05
C MET A 229 -1.33 -22.78 6.44
N GLU A 230 -1.87 -23.65 7.28
CA GLU A 230 -1.30 -23.98 8.57
C GLU A 230 0.08 -24.63 8.44
N SER A 231 0.92 -24.50 9.49
CA SER A 231 2.33 -24.91 9.50
C SER A 231 2.54 -26.37 9.07
N ASP A 232 1.75 -27.30 9.61
CA ASP A 232 1.90 -28.73 9.31
C ASP A 232 1.58 -29.04 7.85
N LEU A 233 0.48 -28.47 7.31
CA LEU A 233 0.10 -28.62 5.91
C LEU A 233 1.10 -27.95 4.97
N LEU A 234 1.68 -26.83 5.39
CA LEU A 234 2.72 -26.12 4.64
C LEU A 234 3.95 -27.00 4.46
N LEU A 235 4.43 -27.62 5.53
CA LEU A 235 5.61 -28.51 5.51
C LEU A 235 5.34 -29.76 4.66
N GLU A 236 4.15 -30.37 4.79
CA GLU A 236 3.74 -31.53 4.00
C GLU A 236 3.66 -31.20 2.50
N LEU A 237 3.01 -30.08 2.12
CA LEU A 237 2.89 -29.66 0.74
C LEU A 237 4.25 -29.28 0.15
N ALA A 238 5.08 -28.53 0.89
CA ALA A 238 6.44 -28.20 0.48
C ALA A 238 7.28 -29.45 0.18
N ALA A 239 7.24 -30.45 1.07
CA ALA A 239 7.94 -31.72 0.86
C ALA A 239 7.37 -32.51 -0.35
N THR A 240 6.08 -32.47 -0.56
CA THR A 240 5.41 -33.18 -1.67
C THR A 240 5.79 -32.54 -3.01
N LEU A 241 5.68 -31.21 -3.14
CA LEU A 241 6.06 -30.49 -4.36
C LEU A 241 7.54 -30.66 -4.67
N THR A 242 8.40 -30.59 -3.67
CA THR A 242 9.85 -30.78 -3.87
C THR A 242 10.18 -32.21 -4.35
N ARG A 243 9.52 -33.26 -3.82
CA ARG A 243 9.67 -34.63 -4.32
C ARG A 243 9.20 -34.79 -5.77
N GLN A 244 8.26 -33.94 -6.23
CA GLN A 244 7.80 -33.87 -7.62
C GLN A 244 8.75 -33.05 -8.51
N GLY A 245 9.90 -32.60 -8.01
CA GLY A 245 10.87 -31.79 -8.74
C GLY A 245 10.49 -30.32 -8.88
N LYS A 246 9.47 -29.84 -8.15
CA LYS A 246 9.06 -28.43 -8.14
C LYS A 246 9.96 -27.61 -7.22
N ARG A 247 10.23 -26.37 -7.64
CA ARG A 247 10.88 -25.36 -6.78
C ARG A 247 9.83 -24.64 -5.95
N VAL A 248 10.01 -24.60 -4.64
CA VAL A 248 9.04 -24.02 -3.70
C VAL A 248 9.65 -22.88 -2.93
N ALA A 249 8.96 -21.76 -2.87
CA ALA A 249 9.28 -20.63 -2.00
C ALA A 249 8.39 -20.68 -0.75
N VAL A 250 8.97 -20.40 0.44
CA VAL A 250 8.25 -20.45 1.71
C VAL A 250 8.50 -19.19 2.52
N LEU A 251 7.44 -18.58 3.01
CA LEU A 251 7.46 -17.53 4.03
C LEU A 251 6.83 -18.09 5.30
N ALA A 252 7.65 -18.43 6.29
CA ALA A 252 7.22 -19.03 7.54
C ALA A 252 7.59 -18.18 8.75
N ARG A 253 6.71 -18.12 9.74
CA ARG A 253 6.88 -17.38 10.99
C ARG A 253 7.31 -18.29 12.14
N SER A 254 6.71 -19.47 12.26
CA SER A 254 6.94 -20.42 13.34
C SER A 254 7.36 -21.81 12.85
N ALA A 255 7.05 -22.18 11.62
CA ALA A 255 7.49 -23.43 11.02
C ALA A 255 9.02 -23.42 10.82
N LEU A 256 9.67 -24.52 11.18
CA LEU A 256 11.11 -24.69 11.02
C LEU A 256 11.43 -25.14 9.60
N GLN A 257 12.46 -24.55 9.02
CA GLN A 257 12.95 -24.93 7.70
C GLN A 257 13.44 -26.38 7.69
N PRO A 258 12.86 -27.26 6.87
CA PRO A 258 13.36 -28.62 6.72
C PRO A 258 14.66 -28.65 5.88
N LEU A 259 15.48 -29.67 6.12
CA LEU A 259 16.73 -29.89 5.36
C LEU A 259 16.41 -30.52 3.99
N HIS A 260 15.86 -29.71 3.05
CA HIS A 260 15.57 -30.16 1.69
C HIS A 260 16.21 -29.23 0.65
N ALA A 261 16.79 -29.81 -0.40
CA ALA A 261 17.21 -29.05 -1.56
C ALA A 261 15.97 -28.55 -2.34
N GLY A 262 16.06 -27.36 -2.96
CA GLY A 262 14.99 -26.81 -3.80
C GLY A 262 13.95 -25.94 -3.07
N LEU A 263 14.19 -25.64 -1.79
CA LEU A 263 13.38 -24.69 -1.02
C LEU A 263 14.08 -23.32 -0.95
N ALA A 264 13.37 -22.26 -1.41
CA ALA A 264 13.68 -20.89 -1.05
C ALA A 264 12.92 -20.56 0.23
N TRP A 265 13.60 -20.31 1.35
CA TRP A 265 12.96 -20.14 2.66
C TRP A 265 13.32 -18.80 3.29
N ILE A 266 12.29 -18.07 3.73
CA ILE A 266 12.45 -16.89 4.57
C ILE A 266 11.73 -17.15 5.90
N ALA A 267 12.49 -17.05 7.01
CA ALA A 267 11.95 -17.02 8.34
C ALA A 267 11.48 -15.59 8.65
N ALA A 268 10.17 -15.40 8.67
CA ALA A 268 9.57 -14.10 8.93
C ALA A 268 9.53 -13.77 10.44
N PRO A 269 9.51 -12.48 10.82
CA PRO A 269 9.38 -12.08 12.21
C PRO A 269 8.13 -12.64 12.90
N ILE A 270 8.23 -12.88 14.21
CA ILE A 270 7.11 -13.35 15.04
C ILE A 270 6.16 -12.21 15.40
N ASP A 271 6.69 -10.98 15.52
CA ASP A 271 5.94 -9.77 15.84
C ASP A 271 5.20 -9.24 14.61
N ALA A 272 3.95 -8.77 14.79
CA ALA A 272 3.09 -8.32 13.71
C ALA A 272 3.61 -7.07 12.99
N GLN A 273 4.25 -6.14 13.69
CA GLN A 273 4.76 -4.91 13.10
C GLN A 273 6.02 -5.20 12.29
N ALA A 274 6.95 -5.98 12.86
CA ALA A 274 8.14 -6.42 12.15
C ALA A 274 7.79 -7.29 10.92
N TYR A 275 6.77 -8.16 11.04
CA TYR A 275 6.26 -8.92 9.91
C TYR A 275 5.71 -8.01 8.81
N ALA A 276 4.91 -7.01 9.18
CA ALA A 276 4.36 -6.02 8.25
C ALA A 276 5.45 -5.24 7.52
N HIS A 277 6.49 -4.80 8.27
CA HIS A 277 7.66 -4.10 7.70
C HIS A 277 8.34 -4.91 6.60
N ASP A 278 8.52 -6.22 6.81
CA ASP A 278 9.28 -7.08 5.90
C ASP A 278 8.41 -7.77 4.83
N LEU A 279 7.07 -7.76 4.97
CA LEU A 279 6.15 -8.56 4.15
C LEU A 279 6.41 -8.44 2.65
N TYR A 280 6.40 -7.22 2.12
CA TYR A 280 6.52 -7.02 0.67
C TYR A 280 7.94 -7.23 0.15
N ALA A 281 8.96 -6.91 0.94
CA ALA A 281 10.35 -7.22 0.60
C ALA A 281 10.54 -8.74 0.51
N ASN A 282 10.01 -9.49 1.48
CA ASN A 282 10.05 -10.95 1.50
C ASN A 282 9.28 -11.58 0.33
N LEU A 283 8.04 -11.10 0.06
CA LEU A 283 7.27 -11.59 -1.08
C LEU A 283 7.98 -11.35 -2.41
N ARG A 284 8.60 -10.16 -2.60
CA ARG A 284 9.39 -9.86 -3.80
C ARG A 284 10.64 -10.73 -3.93
N ALA A 285 11.36 -10.96 -2.83
CA ALA A 285 12.54 -11.82 -2.82
C ALA A 285 12.19 -13.26 -3.17
N LEU A 286 11.10 -13.80 -2.61
CA LEU A 286 10.63 -15.15 -2.90
C LEU A 286 10.06 -15.29 -4.32
N ASP A 287 9.36 -14.26 -4.83
CA ASP A 287 8.86 -14.24 -6.22
C ASP A 287 10.03 -14.23 -7.24
N ALA A 288 11.11 -13.50 -6.92
CA ALA A 288 12.33 -13.45 -7.73
C ALA A 288 13.12 -14.77 -7.76
N ALA A 289 12.87 -15.69 -6.83
CA ALA A 289 13.51 -17.01 -6.81
C ALA A 289 13.03 -17.94 -7.94
N ASN A 290 12.07 -17.51 -8.77
CA ASN A 290 11.48 -18.26 -9.89
C ASN A 290 10.99 -19.65 -9.47
N CYS A 291 10.21 -19.71 -8.41
CA CYS A 291 9.60 -20.93 -7.89
C CYS A 291 8.26 -21.24 -8.58
N ASP A 292 7.82 -22.51 -8.52
CA ASP A 292 6.54 -22.96 -9.06
C ASP A 292 5.37 -22.62 -8.12
N ALA A 293 5.66 -22.50 -6.81
CA ALA A 293 4.68 -22.12 -5.79
C ALA A 293 5.33 -21.33 -4.65
N LEU A 294 4.58 -20.40 -4.07
CA LEU A 294 4.92 -19.65 -2.87
C LEU A 294 3.94 -20.03 -1.76
N LEU A 295 4.45 -20.62 -0.69
CA LEU A 295 3.67 -21.04 0.47
C LEU A 295 3.89 -20.04 1.60
N VAL A 296 2.80 -19.52 2.16
CA VAL A 296 2.83 -18.61 3.31
C VAL A 296 2.17 -19.29 4.49
N GLU A 297 2.88 -19.33 5.62
CA GLU A 297 2.30 -19.84 6.86
C GLU A 297 1.14 -18.97 7.31
N GLN A 298 0.02 -19.60 7.70
CA GLN A 298 -1.15 -18.91 8.21
C GLN A 298 -0.82 -18.06 9.42
N LEU A 299 -1.31 -16.82 9.40
CA LEU A 299 -1.02 -15.83 10.42
C LEU A 299 -2.05 -15.86 11.55
N PRO A 300 -1.67 -15.39 12.76
CA PRO A 300 -2.61 -15.28 13.87
C PRO A 300 -3.81 -14.39 13.54
N GLN A 301 -5.00 -14.75 14.05
CA GLN A 301 -6.25 -13.99 13.83
C GLN A 301 -6.48 -12.87 14.86
N GLN A 302 -5.45 -12.47 15.58
CA GLN A 302 -5.50 -11.40 16.57
C GLN A 302 -5.60 -10.01 15.89
N PRO A 303 -6.21 -9.00 16.54
CA PRO A 303 -6.38 -7.66 15.98
C PRO A 303 -5.09 -7.00 15.46
N ALA A 304 -3.95 -7.23 16.11
CA ALA A 304 -2.64 -6.73 15.67
C ALA A 304 -2.22 -7.26 14.30
N TRP A 305 -2.73 -8.42 13.88
CA TRP A 305 -2.44 -9.05 12.59
C TRP A 305 -3.44 -8.70 11.48
N ALA A 306 -4.48 -7.92 11.79
CA ALA A 306 -5.58 -7.66 10.85
C ALA A 306 -5.11 -7.09 9.52
N ALA A 307 -4.18 -6.13 9.54
CA ALA A 307 -3.64 -5.51 8.33
C ALA A 307 -2.79 -6.49 7.50
N VAL A 308 -1.95 -7.28 8.16
CA VAL A 308 -1.10 -8.27 7.47
C VAL A 308 -1.95 -9.39 6.87
N ASN A 309 -2.94 -9.91 7.62
CA ASN A 309 -3.90 -10.90 7.13
C ASN A 309 -4.66 -10.39 5.90
N ASP A 310 -5.12 -9.12 5.90
CA ASP A 310 -5.78 -8.51 4.75
C ASP A 310 -4.85 -8.52 3.52
N ARG A 311 -3.57 -8.15 3.67
CA ARG A 311 -2.60 -8.11 2.56
C ARG A 311 -2.28 -9.50 2.01
N VAL A 312 -1.99 -10.47 2.90
CA VAL A 312 -1.67 -11.84 2.51
C VAL A 312 -2.88 -12.53 1.87
N GLY A 313 -4.08 -12.34 2.42
CA GLY A 313 -5.32 -12.87 1.84
C GLY A 313 -5.60 -12.34 0.44
N ARG A 314 -5.42 -11.01 0.20
CA ARG A 314 -5.56 -10.40 -1.12
C ARG A 314 -4.47 -10.83 -2.10
N ALA A 315 -3.25 -11.04 -1.63
CA ALA A 315 -2.15 -11.56 -2.43
C ALA A 315 -2.46 -12.98 -2.92
N ALA A 316 -2.94 -13.86 -2.04
CA ALA A 316 -3.36 -15.21 -2.39
C ALA A 316 -4.53 -15.23 -3.38
N ALA A 317 -5.54 -14.37 -3.18
CA ALA A 317 -6.68 -14.25 -4.08
C ALA A 317 -6.29 -13.73 -5.48
N GLY A 318 -5.19 -12.98 -5.60
CA GLY A 318 -4.68 -12.43 -6.85
C GLY A 318 -3.80 -13.38 -7.66
N THR A 319 -3.46 -14.56 -7.13
CA THR A 319 -2.67 -15.56 -7.83
C THR A 319 -3.54 -16.74 -8.28
N ARG A 320 -3.19 -17.34 -9.43
CA ARG A 320 -3.86 -18.59 -9.86
C ARG A 320 -3.25 -19.77 -9.08
N PRO A 321 -4.07 -20.69 -8.55
CA PRO A 321 -3.53 -21.91 -7.95
C PRO A 321 -2.73 -22.67 -9.03
N PRO A 322 -1.65 -23.40 -8.64
CA PRO A 322 -0.96 -24.29 -9.55
C PRO A 322 -2.01 -25.28 -10.13
N ALA A 323 -1.97 -25.50 -11.45
CA ALA A 323 -2.87 -26.45 -12.08
C ALA A 323 -2.68 -27.81 -11.38
N ALA A 324 -3.78 -28.36 -10.85
CA ALA A 324 -3.79 -29.73 -10.37
C ALA A 324 -3.48 -30.64 -11.55
N SER A 325 -2.31 -31.27 -11.52
CA SER A 325 -1.85 -32.26 -12.51
C SER A 325 -2.46 -33.61 -12.24
#